data_d986273a807b587263910556fc0cf129
#
_entry.id   d986273a807b587263910556fc0cf129
#
_cell.length_a   1.000
_cell.length_b   1.000
_cell.length_c   1.000
_cell.angle_alpha   90.00
_cell.angle_beta   90.00
_cell.angle_gamma   90.00
#
_symmetry.space_group_name_H-M   'P 1'
#
loop_
_entity.id
_entity.type
_entity.pdbx_description
1 polymer ?
#
loop_
_entity_poly.entity_id
_entity_poly.type
_entity_poly.pdbx_seq_one_letter_code
_entity_poly.pdbx_strand_id
1 'polypeptide(L)'
;SGNPMDRLICGDVGFGKTEVAMRAAFVAAMSGVQVAVIAPTTLLARQHFKSFTERFRGFPIEVRQLSRFVPAKEAALTKDGMTKGTVDIVIGTHALLAKGIKFKNLGLLVIDEEQHFGVQHKERLKSLRTDIHVLTLTATPIPRTLQLSLTGVRDLSIIGTPPVDRLAIRTYVSEFDTVTLREALLREHYRGGQSFYVVPRISDLPEIEAFLQAQLPELSYVVAHGQMAAGELDDRMNAFYDGKFDILLATTIVESGLDIPTANTMIIHRADMFGLAQLYQIRGRVGRSKTRAYAYLTTKPRAKLTPLAEKRLRVLGSLDTLGAGFTLASQDMDIRGAGNLLGEEQSGQMRDVGFEMYQSMLEEAIAKIKAGEMEGLSEADEQWAPQINLGVPVLIPEAYVPDLDVRLGLYRRLSGLSTKVELEGFAAELIDRFGKLPKEVNTLMLVVRIKAMCKRAGIAKLDGGPKGATIQFHNDKFVSPEGLVQFIQDQRGLAKVRDNKIVVKRDWRSDGDKIKGAFAIARDLAEHVIAKEKQKKKAASTAA
;
A
#
# COMPACT_ATOMS: atom_id res chain seq x y z
N SER A 1 -12.20 -27.87 -1.05
CA SER A 1 -10.77 -27.94 -1.42
C SER A 1 -10.01 -28.53 -0.25
N GLY A 2 -9.09 -29.44 -0.48
CA GLY A 2 -8.30 -30.09 0.59
C GLY A 2 -7.24 -29.19 1.23
N ASN A 3 -7.11 -27.93 0.77
CA ASN A 3 -6.14 -26.99 1.29
C ASN A 3 -6.81 -25.88 2.11
N PRO A 4 -6.20 -25.42 3.20
CA PRO A 4 -6.67 -24.26 3.96
C PRO A 4 -6.76 -23.01 3.08
N MET A 5 -7.82 -22.25 3.26
CA MET A 5 -8.03 -20.96 2.56
C MET A 5 -7.21 -19.88 3.26
N ASP A 6 -6.44 -19.09 2.52
CA ASP A 6 -5.91 -17.78 2.96
C ASP A 6 -6.47 -16.70 2.03
N ARG A 7 -7.51 -16.00 2.50
CA ARG A 7 -8.23 -15.03 1.67
C ARG A 7 -8.24 -13.63 2.28
N LEU A 8 -7.89 -12.65 1.47
CA LEU A 8 -7.99 -11.23 1.82
C LEU A 8 -9.29 -10.64 1.26
N ILE A 9 -10.13 -10.09 2.14
CA ILE A 9 -11.30 -9.30 1.76
C ILE A 9 -10.92 -7.83 1.80
N CYS A 10 -10.88 -7.22 0.65
CA CYS A 10 -10.59 -5.81 0.48
C CYS A 10 -11.89 -5.05 0.18
N GLY A 11 -12.13 -3.96 0.87
CA GLY A 11 -13.32 -3.13 0.65
C GLY A 11 -13.21 -1.84 1.44
N ASP A 12 -13.80 -0.79 0.93
CA ASP A 12 -13.78 0.51 1.58
C ASP A 12 -14.41 0.47 2.98
N VAL A 13 -14.15 1.50 3.78
CA VAL A 13 -14.73 1.64 5.12
C VAL A 13 -16.25 1.59 5.02
N GLY A 14 -16.89 0.70 5.81
CA GLY A 14 -18.35 0.56 5.81
C GLY A 14 -18.98 -0.18 4.62
N PHE A 15 -18.19 -0.90 3.79
CA PHE A 15 -18.71 -1.70 2.66
C PHE A 15 -19.18 -3.11 3.05
N GLY A 16 -19.30 -3.39 4.34
CA GLY A 16 -19.86 -4.66 4.79
C GLY A 16 -18.85 -5.82 4.90
N LYS A 17 -17.55 -5.56 5.01
CA LYS A 17 -16.52 -6.59 5.26
C LYS A 17 -16.86 -7.49 6.44
N THR A 18 -17.34 -6.92 7.53
CA THR A 18 -17.77 -7.64 8.73
C THR A 18 -18.92 -8.59 8.46
N GLU A 19 -19.85 -8.24 7.57
CA GLU A 19 -20.96 -9.14 7.17
C GLU A 19 -20.43 -10.40 6.47
N VAL A 20 -19.41 -10.29 5.62
CA VAL A 20 -18.76 -11.44 4.99
C VAL A 20 -18.09 -12.32 6.05
N ALA A 21 -17.41 -11.71 7.02
CA ALA A 21 -16.79 -12.44 8.14
C ALA A 21 -17.82 -13.18 9.00
N MET A 22 -18.95 -12.53 9.31
CA MET A 22 -20.05 -13.15 10.08
C MET A 22 -20.63 -14.36 9.35
N ARG A 23 -20.86 -14.26 8.04
CA ARG A 23 -21.35 -15.41 7.24
C ARG A 23 -20.36 -16.57 7.21
N ALA A 24 -19.08 -16.28 7.04
CA ALA A 24 -18.04 -17.31 7.08
C ALA A 24 -17.94 -17.96 8.46
N ALA A 25 -17.99 -17.17 9.53
CA ALA A 25 -17.99 -17.66 10.90
C ALA A 25 -19.22 -18.52 11.22
N PHE A 26 -20.40 -18.14 10.73
CA PHE A 26 -21.63 -18.92 10.88
C PHE A 26 -21.48 -20.30 10.23
N VAL A 27 -21.05 -20.36 8.97
CA VAL A 27 -20.87 -21.63 8.25
C VAL A 27 -19.85 -22.51 8.96
N ALA A 28 -18.73 -21.96 9.44
CA ALA A 28 -17.71 -22.70 10.14
C ALA A 28 -18.23 -23.25 11.48
N ALA A 29 -18.88 -22.42 12.31
CA ALA A 29 -19.44 -22.83 13.59
C ALA A 29 -20.52 -23.92 13.43
N MET A 30 -21.43 -23.77 12.47
CA MET A 30 -22.46 -24.76 12.16
C MET A 30 -21.87 -26.06 11.58
N SER A 31 -20.65 -26.04 11.07
CA SER A 31 -19.91 -27.25 10.65
C SER A 31 -19.14 -27.91 11.79
N GLY A 32 -19.27 -27.43 13.04
CA GLY A 32 -18.66 -28.02 14.24
C GLY A 32 -17.19 -27.65 14.45
N VAL A 33 -16.69 -26.60 13.80
CA VAL A 33 -15.34 -26.07 14.04
C VAL A 33 -15.40 -24.73 14.76
N GLN A 34 -14.39 -24.47 15.59
CA GLN A 34 -14.29 -23.22 16.33
C GLN A 34 -13.77 -22.08 15.45
N VAL A 35 -14.22 -20.88 15.75
CA VAL A 35 -13.84 -19.64 15.04
C VAL A 35 -13.17 -18.66 16.01
N ALA A 36 -12.05 -18.09 15.62
CA ALA A 36 -11.42 -16.97 16.32
C ALA A 36 -11.53 -15.70 15.47
N VAL A 37 -12.02 -14.60 16.05
CA VAL A 37 -12.07 -13.28 15.43
C VAL A 37 -11.13 -12.35 16.18
N ILE A 38 -10.12 -11.84 15.50
CA ILE A 38 -9.09 -10.99 16.09
C ILE A 38 -9.25 -9.57 15.57
N ALA A 39 -9.38 -8.62 16.49
CA ALA A 39 -9.43 -7.20 16.23
C ALA A 39 -8.21 -6.48 16.83
N PRO A 40 -7.74 -5.37 16.24
CA PRO A 40 -6.56 -4.65 16.71
C PRO A 40 -6.75 -3.96 18.07
N THR A 41 -7.97 -3.55 18.40
CA THR A 41 -8.30 -2.81 19.63
C THR A 41 -9.39 -3.50 20.43
N THR A 42 -9.41 -3.25 21.73
CA THR A 42 -10.44 -3.77 22.63
C THR A 42 -11.83 -3.25 22.30
N LEU A 43 -11.93 -1.99 21.87
CA LEU A 43 -13.20 -1.38 21.47
C LEU A 43 -13.76 -2.07 20.21
N LEU A 44 -12.91 -2.32 19.21
CA LEU A 44 -13.36 -3.02 17.99
C LEU A 44 -13.75 -4.48 18.29
N ALA A 45 -13.02 -5.15 19.18
CA ALA A 45 -13.40 -6.47 19.66
C ALA A 45 -14.78 -6.46 20.35
N ARG A 46 -15.08 -5.45 21.18
CA ARG A 46 -16.40 -5.23 21.82
C ARG A 46 -17.50 -5.01 20.76
N GLN A 47 -17.21 -4.22 19.74
CA GLN A 47 -18.15 -3.97 18.64
C GLN A 47 -18.47 -5.25 17.85
N HIS A 48 -17.45 -6.00 17.47
CA HIS A 48 -17.63 -7.30 16.82
C HIS A 48 -18.42 -8.26 17.72
N PHE A 49 -18.07 -8.35 19.00
CA PHE A 49 -18.79 -9.21 19.93
C PHE A 49 -20.29 -8.88 19.99
N LYS A 50 -20.63 -7.60 20.12
CA LYS A 50 -22.02 -7.14 20.09
C LYS A 50 -22.71 -7.52 18.78
N SER A 51 -22.09 -7.23 17.64
CA SER A 51 -22.68 -7.49 16.31
C SER A 51 -22.87 -8.99 16.06
N PHE A 52 -21.91 -9.83 16.43
CA PHE A 52 -22.00 -11.28 16.27
C PHE A 52 -23.06 -11.88 17.20
N THR A 53 -23.11 -11.44 18.47
CA THR A 53 -24.11 -11.90 19.44
C THR A 53 -25.52 -11.54 19.01
N GLU A 54 -25.73 -10.31 18.53
CA GLU A 54 -27.04 -9.86 18.01
C GLU A 54 -27.43 -10.64 16.75
N ARG A 55 -26.48 -10.87 15.83
CA ARG A 55 -26.72 -11.56 14.56
C ARG A 55 -27.05 -13.02 14.74
N PHE A 56 -26.42 -13.69 15.70
CA PHE A 56 -26.58 -15.14 15.92
C PHE A 56 -27.56 -15.47 17.03
N ARG A 57 -28.30 -14.46 17.51
CA ARG A 57 -29.37 -14.69 18.51
C ARG A 57 -30.41 -15.67 17.95
N GLY A 58 -30.67 -16.74 18.70
CA GLY A 58 -31.60 -17.79 18.31
C GLY A 58 -31.00 -18.97 17.55
N PHE A 59 -29.71 -18.91 17.21
CA PHE A 59 -28.97 -20.06 16.69
C PHE A 59 -28.19 -20.77 17.80
N PRO A 60 -27.92 -22.07 17.67
CA PRO A 60 -27.15 -22.84 18.65
C PRO A 60 -25.63 -22.54 18.49
N ILE A 61 -25.25 -21.30 18.64
CA ILE A 61 -23.86 -20.82 18.51
C ILE A 61 -23.50 -20.00 19.74
N GLU A 62 -22.51 -20.47 20.48
CA GLU A 62 -22.00 -19.79 21.67
C GLU A 62 -20.89 -18.81 21.28
N VAL A 63 -21.19 -17.51 21.40
CA VAL A 63 -20.24 -16.43 21.14
C VAL A 63 -19.70 -15.88 22.45
N ARG A 64 -18.36 -15.81 22.59
CA ARG A 64 -17.71 -15.28 23.80
C ARG A 64 -16.66 -14.22 23.40
N GLN A 65 -16.39 -13.31 24.36
CA GLN A 65 -15.34 -12.32 24.21
C GLN A 65 -14.16 -12.63 25.12
N LEU A 66 -12.94 -12.39 24.61
CA LEU A 66 -11.72 -12.46 25.41
C LEU A 66 -10.89 -11.20 25.20
N SER A 67 -11.00 -10.27 26.13
CA SER A 67 -10.23 -9.01 26.15
C SER A 67 -9.92 -8.63 27.60
N ARG A 68 -9.05 -7.64 27.80
CA ARG A 68 -8.68 -7.18 29.14
C ARG A 68 -9.85 -6.58 29.95
N PHE A 69 -10.95 -6.21 29.31
CA PHE A 69 -12.16 -5.71 29.99
C PHE A 69 -13.13 -6.82 30.43
N VAL A 70 -12.86 -8.05 30.00
CA VAL A 70 -13.65 -9.19 30.47
C VAL A 70 -13.20 -9.57 31.89
N PRO A 71 -14.11 -9.66 32.86
CA PRO A 71 -13.76 -10.08 34.23
C PRO A 71 -12.96 -11.37 34.25
N ALA A 72 -11.99 -11.48 35.15
CA ALA A 72 -11.07 -12.63 35.20
C ALA A 72 -11.82 -13.98 35.27
N LYS A 73 -12.93 -14.05 36.01
CA LYS A 73 -13.77 -15.23 36.12
C LYS A 73 -14.40 -15.64 34.78
N GLU A 74 -14.93 -14.67 34.03
CA GLU A 74 -15.51 -14.91 32.70
C GLU A 74 -14.44 -15.28 31.68
N ALA A 75 -13.28 -14.60 31.73
CA ALA A 75 -12.14 -14.93 30.88
C ALA A 75 -11.64 -16.37 31.10
N ALA A 76 -11.62 -16.83 32.35
CA ALA A 76 -11.28 -18.22 32.70
C ALA A 76 -12.31 -19.21 32.14
N LEU A 77 -13.61 -18.94 32.31
CA LEU A 77 -14.69 -19.74 31.72
C LEU A 77 -14.63 -19.81 30.21
N THR A 78 -14.33 -18.67 29.56
CA THR A 78 -14.18 -18.63 28.11
C THR A 78 -13.02 -19.51 27.65
N LYS A 79 -11.85 -19.43 28.31
CA LYS A 79 -10.67 -20.27 28.00
C LYS A 79 -10.94 -21.75 28.19
N ASP A 80 -11.61 -22.11 29.27
CA ASP A 80 -12.02 -23.48 29.52
C ASP A 80 -13.01 -23.98 28.44
N GLY A 81 -14.00 -23.18 28.11
CA GLY A 81 -14.95 -23.48 27.04
C GLY A 81 -14.31 -23.63 25.66
N MET A 82 -13.29 -22.81 25.33
CA MET A 82 -12.51 -22.95 24.10
C MET A 82 -11.78 -24.32 24.07
N THR A 83 -11.17 -24.70 25.17
CA THR A 83 -10.44 -25.97 25.29
C THR A 83 -11.38 -27.19 25.25
N LYS A 84 -12.57 -27.08 25.82
CA LYS A 84 -13.60 -28.12 25.79
C LYS A 84 -14.41 -28.18 24.50
N GLY A 85 -14.39 -27.09 23.71
CA GLY A 85 -15.16 -26.95 22.46
C GLY A 85 -16.63 -26.59 22.68
N THR A 86 -16.97 -25.98 23.83
CA THR A 86 -18.32 -25.46 24.14
C THR A 86 -18.49 -24.01 23.75
N VAL A 87 -17.41 -23.34 23.36
CA VAL A 87 -17.41 -21.98 22.75
C VAL A 87 -17.14 -22.15 21.27
N ASP A 88 -18.09 -21.73 20.44
CA ASP A 88 -18.00 -21.86 18.98
C ASP A 88 -17.24 -20.71 18.37
N ILE A 89 -17.51 -19.48 18.82
CA ILE A 89 -16.88 -18.28 18.32
C ILE A 89 -16.29 -17.47 19.46
N VAL A 90 -15.00 -17.19 19.40
CA VAL A 90 -14.33 -16.28 20.34
C VAL A 90 -13.86 -15.01 19.62
N ILE A 91 -14.16 -13.86 20.21
CA ILE A 91 -13.80 -12.56 19.68
C ILE A 91 -12.88 -11.86 20.68
N GLY A 92 -11.73 -11.37 20.21
CA GLY A 92 -10.79 -10.69 21.09
C GLY A 92 -9.71 -9.91 20.34
N THR A 93 -8.71 -9.49 21.11
CA THR A 93 -7.54 -8.84 20.55
C THR A 93 -6.43 -9.86 20.24
N HIS A 94 -5.25 -9.37 19.89
CA HIS A 94 -4.04 -10.19 19.71
C HIS A 94 -3.72 -11.10 20.91
N ALA A 95 -4.33 -10.88 22.08
CA ALA A 95 -4.23 -11.77 23.24
C ALA A 95 -4.71 -13.19 22.92
N LEU A 96 -5.62 -13.38 21.95
CA LEU A 96 -6.03 -14.71 21.46
C LEU A 96 -4.90 -15.50 20.79
N LEU A 97 -3.83 -14.83 20.38
CA LEU A 97 -2.62 -15.45 19.81
C LEU A 97 -1.59 -15.84 20.88
N ALA A 98 -1.83 -15.60 22.16
CA ALA A 98 -0.88 -15.92 23.22
C ALA A 98 -0.66 -17.43 23.37
N LYS A 99 0.57 -17.84 23.75
CA LYS A 99 0.96 -19.27 23.88
C LYS A 99 0.09 -20.10 24.83
N GLY A 100 -0.61 -19.45 25.78
CA GLY A 100 -1.50 -20.10 26.74
C GLY A 100 -2.94 -20.35 26.26
N ILE A 101 -3.30 -19.90 25.07
CA ILE A 101 -4.63 -20.06 24.49
C ILE A 101 -4.67 -21.38 23.70
N LYS A 102 -5.63 -22.24 24.04
CA LYS A 102 -5.82 -23.52 23.37
C LYS A 102 -7.26 -23.64 22.85
N PHE A 103 -7.38 -24.11 21.63
CA PHE A 103 -8.65 -24.48 21.00
C PHE A 103 -8.74 -25.99 20.89
N LYS A 104 -9.94 -26.54 20.99
CA LYS A 104 -10.18 -27.95 20.73
C LYS A 104 -10.12 -28.26 19.24
N ASN A 105 -10.77 -27.44 18.42
CA ASN A 105 -10.90 -27.64 16.97
C ASN A 105 -11.03 -26.28 16.24
N LEU A 106 -9.97 -25.48 16.21
CA LEU A 106 -9.96 -24.20 15.48
C LEU A 106 -9.93 -24.48 13.97
N GLY A 107 -10.96 -24.05 13.24
CA GLY A 107 -11.05 -24.23 11.79
C GLY A 107 -11.02 -22.93 10.99
N LEU A 108 -11.44 -21.81 11.62
CA LEU A 108 -11.43 -20.50 10.95
C LEU A 108 -10.84 -19.42 11.85
N LEU A 109 -9.93 -18.64 11.28
CA LEU A 109 -9.37 -17.44 11.88
C LEU A 109 -9.77 -16.22 11.04
N VAL A 110 -10.50 -15.30 11.65
CA VAL A 110 -10.83 -13.98 11.04
C VAL A 110 -9.92 -12.93 11.65
N ILE A 111 -9.25 -12.15 10.81
CA ILE A 111 -8.33 -11.08 11.21
C ILE A 111 -8.84 -9.76 10.65
N ASP A 112 -9.16 -8.81 11.51
CA ASP A 112 -9.54 -7.47 11.09
C ASP A 112 -8.33 -6.53 11.16
N GLU A 113 -8.11 -5.75 10.08
CA GLU A 113 -7.04 -4.73 9.96
C GLU A 113 -5.64 -5.26 10.35
N GLU A 114 -5.18 -6.34 9.69
CA GLU A 114 -3.89 -7.02 9.95
C GLU A 114 -2.68 -6.07 10.00
N GLN A 115 -2.72 -4.93 9.29
CA GLN A 115 -1.63 -3.97 9.24
C GLN A 115 -1.30 -3.35 10.61
N HIS A 116 -2.23 -3.36 11.55
CA HIS A 116 -2.02 -2.84 12.91
C HIS A 116 -1.34 -3.84 13.86
N PHE A 117 -1.05 -5.07 13.41
CA PHE A 117 -0.35 -6.07 14.23
C PHE A 117 1.17 -5.95 14.12
N GLY A 118 1.85 -6.09 15.26
CA GLY A 118 3.31 -6.12 15.33
C GLY A 118 3.91 -7.39 14.71
N VAL A 119 5.23 -7.36 14.45
CA VAL A 119 5.99 -8.41 13.77
C VAL A 119 5.80 -9.79 14.40
N GLN A 120 5.90 -9.91 15.74
CA GLN A 120 5.75 -11.18 16.45
C GLN A 120 4.36 -11.81 16.26
N HIS A 121 3.30 -11.00 16.23
CA HIS A 121 1.95 -11.47 15.99
C HIS A 121 1.78 -11.95 14.54
N LYS A 122 2.41 -11.26 13.57
CA LYS A 122 2.39 -11.65 12.16
C LYS A 122 3.11 -12.98 11.92
N GLU A 123 4.22 -13.24 12.60
CA GLU A 123 4.92 -14.54 12.52
C GLU A 123 4.06 -15.68 13.05
N ARG A 124 3.39 -15.47 14.17
CA ARG A 124 2.49 -16.48 14.72
C ARG A 124 1.26 -16.72 13.82
N LEU A 125 0.72 -15.68 13.21
CA LEU A 125 -0.34 -15.81 12.21
C LEU A 125 0.11 -16.62 11.00
N LYS A 126 1.37 -16.45 10.55
CA LYS A 126 1.93 -17.25 9.46
C LYS A 126 1.95 -18.74 9.79
N SER A 127 2.33 -19.13 11.00
CA SER A 127 2.36 -20.54 11.41
C SER A 127 0.96 -21.18 11.48
N LEU A 128 -0.08 -20.39 11.76
CA LEU A 128 -1.46 -20.89 11.80
C LEU A 128 -2.09 -21.02 10.40
N ARG A 129 -1.61 -20.27 9.41
CA ARG A 129 -2.16 -20.25 8.03
C ARG A 129 -1.98 -21.57 7.27
N THR A 130 -1.05 -22.40 7.69
CA THR A 130 -0.81 -23.71 7.04
C THR A 130 -1.86 -24.74 7.40
N ASP A 131 -2.53 -24.59 8.56
CA ASP A 131 -3.37 -25.65 9.15
C ASP A 131 -4.86 -25.27 9.23
N ILE A 132 -5.19 -23.98 9.17
CA ILE A 132 -6.57 -23.48 9.34
C ILE A 132 -6.94 -22.48 8.24
N HIS A 133 -8.24 -22.33 7.98
CA HIS A 133 -8.74 -21.28 7.08
C HIS A 133 -8.51 -19.90 7.70
N VAL A 134 -7.97 -18.96 6.91
CA VAL A 134 -7.73 -17.58 7.34
C VAL A 134 -8.47 -16.61 6.43
N LEU A 135 -9.24 -15.73 7.05
CA LEU A 135 -9.96 -14.65 6.40
C LEU A 135 -9.46 -13.32 6.96
N THR A 136 -8.81 -12.53 6.17
CA THR A 136 -8.33 -11.20 6.56
C THR A 136 -9.21 -10.11 5.97
N LEU A 137 -9.57 -9.13 6.77
CA LEU A 137 -10.33 -7.97 6.35
C LEU A 137 -9.43 -6.74 6.34
N THR A 138 -9.52 -5.93 5.30
CA THR A 138 -8.81 -4.64 5.25
C THR A 138 -9.67 -3.54 4.62
N ALA A 139 -9.62 -2.35 5.25
CA ALA A 139 -10.20 -1.13 4.70
C ALA A 139 -9.18 -0.30 3.94
N THR A 140 -7.89 -0.68 3.97
CA THR A 140 -6.87 0.00 3.20
C THR A 140 -7.08 -0.29 1.72
N PRO A 141 -7.37 0.72 0.89
CA PRO A 141 -7.52 0.50 -0.53
C PRO A 141 -6.18 0.03 -1.11
N ILE A 142 -6.20 -1.15 -1.72
CA ILE A 142 -5.04 -1.69 -2.43
C ILE A 142 -5.19 -1.24 -3.89
N PRO A 143 -4.20 -0.56 -4.48
CA PRO A 143 -4.23 -0.19 -5.89
C PRO A 143 -4.50 -1.41 -6.76
N ARG A 144 -5.30 -1.24 -7.82
CA ARG A 144 -5.72 -2.34 -8.71
C ARG A 144 -4.53 -3.16 -9.23
N THR A 145 -3.44 -2.49 -9.44
CA THR A 145 -2.16 -3.06 -9.87
C THR A 145 -1.52 -3.98 -8.82
N LEU A 146 -1.54 -3.58 -7.53
CA LEU A 146 -1.08 -4.45 -6.44
C LEU A 146 -2.05 -5.63 -6.18
N GLN A 147 -3.32 -5.47 -6.50
CA GLN A 147 -4.31 -6.54 -6.39
C GLN A 147 -3.98 -7.70 -7.34
N LEU A 148 -3.63 -7.39 -8.58
CA LEU A 148 -3.22 -8.38 -9.57
C LEU A 148 -1.93 -9.12 -9.15
N SER A 149 -0.97 -8.43 -8.55
CA SER A 149 0.26 -9.03 -8.04
C SER A 149 0.04 -9.95 -6.85
N LEU A 150 -0.95 -9.64 -5.99
CA LEU A 150 -1.31 -10.46 -4.83
C LEU A 150 -2.12 -11.70 -5.18
N THR A 151 -2.83 -11.70 -6.33
CA THR A 151 -3.69 -12.81 -6.79
C THR A 151 -2.92 -14.12 -7.00
N GLY A 152 -1.60 -14.07 -6.99
CA GLY A 152 -0.75 -15.25 -7.10
C GLY A 152 -0.23 -15.79 -5.77
N VAL A 153 -0.20 -14.97 -4.73
CA VAL A 153 0.37 -15.28 -3.41
C VAL A 153 -0.73 -15.54 -2.39
N ARG A 154 -1.89 -14.87 -2.55
CA ARG A 154 -3.02 -14.95 -1.63
C ARG A 154 -4.33 -14.78 -2.40
N ASP A 155 -5.37 -15.49 -2.00
CA ASP A 155 -6.71 -15.29 -2.55
C ASP A 155 -7.23 -13.90 -2.20
N LEU A 156 -7.77 -13.17 -3.19
CA LEU A 156 -8.29 -11.82 -3.01
C LEU A 156 -9.76 -11.75 -3.42
N SER A 157 -10.56 -11.08 -2.59
CA SER A 157 -11.94 -10.69 -2.91
C SER A 157 -12.15 -9.20 -2.64
N ILE A 158 -12.82 -8.52 -3.56
CA ILE A 158 -13.02 -7.08 -3.50
C ILE A 158 -14.51 -6.77 -3.36
N ILE A 159 -14.86 -5.97 -2.36
CA ILE A 159 -16.18 -5.36 -2.25
C ILE A 159 -16.10 -3.98 -2.87
N GLY A 160 -16.54 -3.85 -4.14
CA GLY A 160 -16.44 -2.62 -4.91
C GLY A 160 -17.65 -1.70 -4.83
N THR A 161 -18.78 -2.17 -4.29
CA THR A 161 -20.03 -1.41 -4.23
C THR A 161 -20.41 -1.09 -2.78
N PRO A 162 -20.80 0.17 -2.49
CA PRO A 162 -21.29 0.55 -1.17
C PRO A 162 -22.67 -0.07 -0.89
N PRO A 163 -23.07 -0.22 0.40
CA PRO A 163 -24.44 -0.53 0.76
C PRO A 163 -25.40 0.55 0.24
N VAL A 164 -26.62 0.12 -0.15
CA VAL A 164 -27.62 0.98 -0.81
C VAL A 164 -28.04 2.19 0.06
N ASP A 165 -28.09 2.01 1.38
CA ASP A 165 -28.56 3.05 2.32
C ASP A 165 -27.46 4.05 2.74
N ARG A 166 -26.24 3.93 2.22
CA ARG A 166 -25.12 4.77 2.64
C ARG A 166 -25.12 6.09 1.88
N LEU A 167 -25.16 7.20 2.63
CA LEU A 167 -25.04 8.54 2.06
C LEU A 167 -23.58 8.96 1.89
N ALA A 168 -23.29 9.67 0.81
CA ALA A 168 -21.98 10.27 0.61
C ALA A 168 -21.66 11.33 1.69
N ILE A 169 -20.40 11.37 2.12
CA ILE A 169 -19.90 12.33 3.11
C ILE A 169 -19.65 13.66 2.40
N ARG A 170 -20.33 14.72 2.79
CA ARG A 170 -20.02 16.06 2.29
C ARG A 170 -18.72 16.57 2.87
N THR A 171 -17.76 16.86 1.99
CA THR A 171 -16.41 17.26 2.37
C THR A 171 -16.17 18.72 2.01
N TYR A 172 -15.75 19.50 3.00
CA TYR A 172 -15.39 20.90 2.85
C TYR A 172 -13.90 21.09 3.14
N VAL A 173 -13.21 21.83 2.29
CA VAL A 173 -11.82 22.24 2.49
C VAL A 173 -11.81 23.75 2.63
N SER A 174 -11.36 24.26 3.78
CA SER A 174 -11.35 25.70 4.09
C SER A 174 -10.20 26.06 5.00
N GLU A 175 -9.92 27.36 5.13
CA GLU A 175 -9.10 27.83 6.23
C GLU A 175 -9.83 27.60 7.58
N PHE A 176 -9.04 27.49 8.65
CA PHE A 176 -9.58 27.39 10.01
C PHE A 176 -10.39 28.66 10.34
N ASP A 177 -11.68 28.48 10.53
CA ASP A 177 -12.63 29.54 10.91
C ASP A 177 -13.48 29.09 12.10
N THR A 178 -13.33 29.79 13.20
CA THR A 178 -13.98 29.46 14.48
C THR A 178 -15.50 29.50 14.40
N VAL A 179 -16.08 30.40 13.59
CA VAL A 179 -17.54 30.54 13.44
C VAL A 179 -18.10 29.32 12.72
N THR A 180 -17.53 28.97 11.59
CA THR A 180 -17.96 27.80 10.80
C THR A 180 -17.84 26.50 11.60
N LEU A 181 -16.73 26.31 12.32
CA LEU A 181 -16.54 25.11 13.11
C LEU A 181 -17.46 25.02 14.33
N ARG A 182 -17.70 26.15 14.99
CA ARG A 182 -18.66 26.25 16.07
C ARG A 182 -20.07 25.85 15.58
N GLU A 183 -20.52 26.41 14.47
CA GLU A 183 -21.81 26.07 13.87
C GLU A 183 -21.90 24.58 13.50
N ALA A 184 -20.85 24.01 12.92
CA ALA A 184 -20.79 22.59 12.55
C ALA A 184 -20.95 21.66 13.76
N LEU A 185 -20.24 21.94 14.86
CA LEU A 185 -20.30 21.16 16.10
C LEU A 185 -21.65 21.28 16.80
N LEU A 186 -22.20 22.49 16.92
CA LEU A 186 -23.52 22.71 17.50
C LEU A 186 -24.63 22.04 16.68
N ARG A 187 -24.59 22.14 15.36
CA ARG A 187 -25.55 21.47 14.50
C ARG A 187 -25.54 19.96 14.71
N GLU A 188 -24.37 19.34 14.91
CA GLU A 188 -24.25 17.90 15.19
C GLU A 188 -24.87 17.56 16.55
N HIS A 189 -24.56 18.34 17.57
CA HIS A 189 -25.10 18.18 18.92
C HIS A 189 -26.64 18.28 18.93
N TYR A 190 -27.20 19.34 18.34
CA TYR A 190 -28.66 19.56 18.33
C TYR A 190 -29.43 18.50 17.55
N ARG A 191 -28.80 17.78 16.64
CA ARG A 191 -29.45 16.64 15.99
C ARG A 191 -29.20 15.30 16.71
N GLY A 192 -28.61 15.33 17.93
CA GLY A 192 -28.36 14.18 18.78
C GLY A 192 -27.15 13.33 18.32
N GLY A 193 -26.26 13.89 17.50
CA GLY A 193 -25.06 13.22 17.03
C GLY A 193 -23.82 13.60 17.80
N GLN A 194 -22.72 12.94 17.48
CA GLN A 194 -21.39 13.17 18.04
C GLN A 194 -20.42 13.62 16.96
N SER A 195 -19.32 14.23 17.38
CA SER A 195 -18.30 14.77 16.48
C SER A 195 -16.92 14.23 16.79
N PHE A 196 -16.13 13.97 15.74
CA PHE A 196 -14.69 13.79 15.85
C PHE A 196 -13.98 15.11 15.55
N TYR A 197 -13.02 15.46 16.38
CA TYR A 197 -12.08 16.55 16.13
C TYR A 197 -10.65 15.98 16.13
N VAL A 198 -10.03 15.92 14.97
CA VAL A 198 -8.72 15.27 14.80
C VAL A 198 -7.64 16.32 14.57
N VAL A 199 -6.56 16.22 15.33
CA VAL A 199 -5.36 17.06 15.21
C VAL A 199 -4.15 16.24 14.80
N PRO A 200 -3.17 16.81 14.06
CA PRO A 200 -2.01 16.08 13.60
C PRO A 200 -1.00 15.74 14.71
N ARG A 201 -0.94 16.55 15.76
CA ARG A 201 0.06 16.43 16.85
C ARG A 201 -0.58 16.61 18.21
N ILE A 202 0.01 15.98 19.22
CA ILE A 202 -0.38 16.18 20.62
C ILE A 202 -0.20 17.64 21.04
N SER A 203 0.83 18.32 20.52
CA SER A 203 1.06 19.74 20.78
C SER A 203 -0.04 20.69 20.30
N ASP A 204 -0.89 20.23 19.39
CA ASP A 204 -1.98 21.03 18.85
C ASP A 204 -3.28 20.90 19.70
N LEU A 205 -3.33 19.90 20.61
CA LEU A 205 -4.48 19.65 21.48
C LEU A 205 -4.85 20.86 22.36
N PRO A 206 -3.89 21.51 23.09
CA PRO A 206 -4.24 22.62 23.98
C PRO A 206 -4.88 23.82 23.27
N GLU A 207 -4.50 24.11 22.02
CA GLU A 207 -5.11 25.17 21.21
C GLU A 207 -6.59 24.88 20.95
N ILE A 208 -6.89 23.64 20.59
CA ILE A 208 -8.26 23.23 20.29
C ILE A 208 -9.09 23.09 21.58
N GLU A 209 -8.52 22.62 22.67
CA GLU A 209 -9.19 22.61 23.98
C GLU A 209 -9.59 24.02 24.41
N ALA A 210 -8.69 25.00 24.28
CA ALA A 210 -8.98 26.40 24.56
C ALA A 210 -10.12 26.95 23.66
N PHE A 211 -10.12 26.59 22.36
CA PHE A 211 -11.20 26.92 21.44
C PHE A 211 -12.54 26.33 21.89
N LEU A 212 -12.58 25.02 22.22
CA LEU A 212 -13.80 24.34 22.66
C LEU A 212 -14.33 24.96 23.97
N GLN A 213 -13.47 25.19 24.95
CA GLN A 213 -13.84 25.78 26.24
C GLN A 213 -14.39 27.21 26.09
N ALA A 214 -13.78 28.03 25.23
CA ALA A 214 -14.17 29.43 25.05
C ALA A 214 -15.41 29.62 24.18
N GLN A 215 -15.57 28.79 23.14
CA GLN A 215 -16.61 28.99 22.11
C GLN A 215 -17.78 28.01 22.20
N LEU A 216 -17.61 26.88 22.92
CA LEU A 216 -18.56 25.77 22.97
C LEU A 216 -18.68 25.18 24.40
N PRO A 217 -18.87 26.01 25.44
CA PRO A 217 -18.91 25.54 26.84
C PRO A 217 -20.09 24.59 27.10
N GLU A 218 -21.11 24.60 26.24
CA GLU A 218 -22.29 23.71 26.30
C GLU A 218 -21.98 22.27 25.82
N LEU A 219 -20.86 22.03 25.09
CA LEU A 219 -20.52 20.72 24.59
C LEU A 219 -19.47 20.04 25.47
N SER A 220 -19.75 18.77 25.78
CA SER A 220 -18.80 17.93 26.49
C SER A 220 -17.79 17.32 25.52
N TYR A 221 -16.51 17.30 25.89
CA TYR A 221 -15.49 16.66 25.07
C TYR A 221 -14.56 15.77 25.89
N VAL A 222 -13.95 14.79 25.23
CA VAL A 222 -12.92 13.93 25.78
C VAL A 222 -11.70 13.94 24.89
N VAL A 223 -10.51 14.03 25.51
CA VAL A 223 -9.22 14.01 24.78
C VAL A 223 -8.68 12.59 24.74
N ALA A 224 -8.16 12.16 23.58
CA ALA A 224 -7.55 10.85 23.40
C ALA A 224 -6.34 10.90 22.46
N HIS A 225 -5.18 10.36 22.89
CA HIS A 225 -3.96 10.31 22.07
C HIS A 225 -3.09 9.10 22.41
N GLY A 226 -2.21 8.70 21.48
CA GLY A 226 -1.42 7.48 21.56
C GLY A 226 -0.35 7.42 22.66
N GLN A 227 -0.04 8.54 23.34
CA GLN A 227 0.89 8.55 24.50
C GLN A 227 0.19 8.27 25.84
N MET A 228 -1.14 8.18 25.86
CA MET A 228 -1.86 7.78 27.06
C MET A 228 -1.60 6.32 27.42
N ALA A 229 -1.70 6.01 28.71
CA ALA A 229 -1.72 4.62 29.14
C ALA A 229 -2.87 3.88 28.42
N ALA A 230 -2.58 2.69 27.91
CA ALA A 230 -3.52 1.95 27.10
C ALA A 230 -4.89 1.70 27.79
N GLY A 231 -4.91 1.60 29.15
CA GLY A 231 -6.16 1.51 29.94
C GLY A 231 -6.99 2.78 29.87
N GLU A 232 -6.36 3.91 30.15
CA GLU A 232 -6.99 5.21 30.11
C GLU A 232 -7.53 5.56 28.71
N LEU A 233 -6.73 5.27 27.68
CA LEU A 233 -7.17 5.45 26.30
C LEU A 233 -8.45 4.68 26.00
N ASP A 234 -8.48 3.39 26.34
CA ASP A 234 -9.66 2.54 26.11
C ASP A 234 -10.86 3.01 26.93
N ASP A 235 -10.68 3.45 28.18
CA ASP A 235 -11.77 3.97 29.01
C ASP A 235 -12.39 5.21 28.41
N ARG A 236 -11.57 6.14 27.92
CA ARG A 236 -12.02 7.36 27.23
C ARG A 236 -12.74 7.06 25.91
N MET A 237 -12.20 6.13 25.13
CA MET A 237 -12.81 5.70 23.87
C MET A 237 -14.15 5.00 24.08
N ASN A 238 -14.26 4.14 25.11
CA ASN A 238 -15.53 3.50 25.49
C ASN A 238 -16.54 4.53 25.98
N ALA A 239 -16.11 5.51 26.79
CA ALA A 239 -16.99 6.58 27.27
C ALA A 239 -17.57 7.40 26.12
N PHE A 240 -16.76 7.71 25.10
CA PHE A 240 -17.25 8.37 23.90
C PHE A 240 -18.18 7.47 23.07
N TYR A 241 -17.85 6.19 22.90
CA TYR A 241 -18.72 5.22 22.23
C TYR A 241 -20.08 5.08 22.92
N ASP A 242 -20.10 5.12 24.25
CA ASP A 242 -21.34 5.03 25.06
C ASP A 242 -22.12 6.37 25.09
N GLY A 243 -21.72 7.38 24.34
CA GLY A 243 -22.43 8.65 24.19
C GLY A 243 -22.28 9.62 25.38
N LYS A 244 -21.26 9.44 26.24
CA LYS A 244 -21.03 10.30 27.42
C LYS A 244 -20.43 11.67 27.06
N PHE A 245 -19.91 11.81 25.84
CA PHE A 245 -19.28 13.03 25.34
C PHE A 245 -19.79 13.37 23.94
N ASP A 246 -19.92 14.63 23.64
CA ASP A 246 -20.34 15.16 22.34
C ASP A 246 -19.20 15.15 21.32
N ILE A 247 -17.97 15.39 21.79
CA ILE A 247 -16.80 15.54 20.94
C ILE A 247 -15.67 14.60 21.42
N LEU A 248 -15.08 13.84 20.49
CA LEU A 248 -13.79 13.19 20.69
C LEU A 248 -12.70 14.06 20.05
N LEU A 249 -11.90 14.72 20.88
CA LEU A 249 -10.71 15.44 20.45
C LEU A 249 -9.51 14.48 20.49
N ALA A 250 -8.97 14.12 19.32
CA ALA A 250 -7.98 13.08 19.25
C ALA A 250 -6.88 13.36 18.21
N THR A 251 -5.77 12.65 18.34
CA THR A 251 -4.77 12.53 17.27
C THR A 251 -5.18 11.42 16.28
N THR A 252 -4.26 10.92 15.47
CA THR A 252 -4.47 9.89 14.44
C THR A 252 -5.01 8.54 14.94
N ILE A 253 -5.17 8.34 16.25
CA ILE A 253 -5.72 7.10 16.81
C ILE A 253 -7.11 6.74 16.26
N VAL A 254 -7.85 7.71 15.74
CA VAL A 254 -9.18 7.53 15.11
C VAL A 254 -9.10 6.66 13.84
N GLU A 255 -7.91 6.50 13.25
CA GLU A 255 -7.69 5.56 12.12
C GLU A 255 -7.95 4.09 12.48
N SER A 256 -7.88 3.73 13.76
CA SER A 256 -7.88 2.34 14.23
C SER A 256 -9.27 1.70 14.31
N GLY A 257 -10.01 1.61 13.20
CA GLY A 257 -11.18 0.73 13.09
C GLY A 257 -12.44 1.15 13.85
N LEU A 258 -12.52 2.36 14.43
CA LEU A 258 -13.67 2.83 15.19
C LEU A 258 -14.93 2.90 14.34
N ASP A 259 -16.01 2.31 14.84
CA ASP A 259 -17.36 2.42 14.30
C ASP A 259 -18.29 3.05 15.33
N ILE A 260 -18.57 4.34 15.16
CA ILE A 260 -19.46 5.08 16.03
C ILE A 260 -20.60 5.65 15.19
N PRO A 261 -21.75 4.96 15.12
CA PRO A 261 -22.85 5.32 14.23
C PRO A 261 -23.44 6.70 14.50
N THR A 262 -23.31 7.20 15.73
CA THR A 262 -23.75 8.52 16.16
C THR A 262 -22.83 9.65 15.74
N ALA A 263 -21.57 9.34 15.36
CA ALA A 263 -20.60 10.34 14.94
C ALA A 263 -20.73 10.64 13.44
N ASN A 264 -21.33 11.78 13.10
CA ASN A 264 -21.58 12.17 11.71
C ASN A 264 -20.91 13.49 11.31
N THR A 265 -20.19 14.14 12.21
CA THR A 265 -19.35 15.31 11.89
C THR A 265 -17.89 14.99 12.21
N MET A 266 -16.99 15.23 11.23
CA MET A 266 -15.56 15.09 11.33
C MET A 266 -14.88 16.43 11.06
N ILE A 267 -14.07 16.91 11.99
CA ILE A 267 -13.19 18.04 11.76
C ILE A 267 -11.76 17.54 11.77
N ILE A 268 -10.99 17.84 10.72
CA ILE A 268 -9.57 17.51 10.62
C ILE A 268 -8.78 18.82 10.61
N HIS A 269 -8.16 19.13 11.74
CA HIS A 269 -7.34 20.31 11.91
C HIS A 269 -6.01 20.16 11.18
N ARG A 270 -5.56 21.22 10.48
CA ARG A 270 -4.30 21.18 9.73
C ARG A 270 -4.22 19.97 8.78
N ALA A 271 -5.29 19.78 8.00
CA ALA A 271 -5.39 18.68 7.05
C ALA A 271 -4.23 18.61 6.04
N ASP A 272 -3.56 19.74 5.81
CA ASP A 272 -2.33 19.84 5.01
C ASP A 272 -1.17 18.96 5.51
N MET A 273 -1.17 18.59 6.79
CA MET A 273 -0.13 17.78 7.43
C MET A 273 -0.34 16.27 7.29
N PHE A 274 -1.51 15.83 6.84
CA PHE A 274 -1.84 14.41 6.70
C PHE A 274 -1.58 13.89 5.29
N GLY A 275 -1.33 12.59 5.19
CA GLY A 275 -1.29 11.87 3.90
C GLY A 275 -2.69 11.69 3.29
N LEU A 276 -2.76 11.48 1.96
CA LEU A 276 -4.03 11.33 1.26
C LEU A 276 -4.83 10.10 1.74
N ALA A 277 -4.16 8.94 1.83
CA ALA A 277 -4.78 7.71 2.33
C ALA A 277 -5.25 7.86 3.79
N GLN A 278 -4.46 8.55 4.62
CA GLN A 278 -4.78 8.83 6.02
C GLN A 278 -6.03 9.71 6.15
N LEU A 279 -6.08 10.82 5.42
CA LEU A 279 -7.26 11.70 5.38
C LEU A 279 -8.52 10.95 4.92
N TYR A 280 -8.38 10.07 3.93
CA TYR A 280 -9.49 9.26 3.45
C TYR A 280 -9.99 8.28 4.49
N GLN A 281 -9.10 7.59 5.21
CA GLN A 281 -9.45 6.68 6.28
C GLN A 281 -10.12 7.40 7.45
N ILE A 282 -9.56 8.54 7.90
CA ILE A 282 -10.15 9.37 8.96
C ILE A 282 -11.54 9.86 8.54
N ARG A 283 -11.67 10.44 7.33
CA ARG A 283 -12.95 10.88 6.77
C ARG A 283 -13.98 9.75 6.74
N GLY A 284 -13.57 8.53 6.42
CA GLY A 284 -14.43 7.35 6.36
C GLY A 284 -14.96 6.88 7.72
N ARG A 285 -14.50 7.45 8.84
CA ARG A 285 -15.00 7.11 10.18
C ARG A 285 -16.38 7.70 10.48
N VAL A 286 -16.83 8.68 9.71
CA VAL A 286 -18.19 9.20 9.76
C VAL A 286 -19.03 8.70 8.58
N GLY A 287 -20.36 8.91 8.64
CA GLY A 287 -21.28 8.52 7.56
C GLY A 287 -21.55 7.01 7.51
N ARG A 288 -21.65 6.37 8.66
CA ARG A 288 -22.00 4.95 8.80
C ARG A 288 -23.45 4.71 9.19
N SER A 289 -24.21 5.79 9.39
CA SER A 289 -25.64 5.78 9.65
C SER A 289 -26.42 6.30 8.44
N LYS A 290 -27.75 6.26 8.53
CA LYS A 290 -28.64 6.88 7.54
C LYS A 290 -28.65 8.43 7.61
N THR A 291 -27.93 9.00 8.57
CA THR A 291 -27.79 10.43 8.77
C THR A 291 -26.66 10.96 7.89
N ARG A 292 -26.89 12.11 7.23
CA ARG A 292 -25.87 12.74 6.39
C ARG A 292 -24.68 13.18 7.22
N ALA A 293 -23.48 12.78 6.80
CA ALA A 293 -22.24 13.14 7.46
C ALA A 293 -21.50 14.27 6.75
N TYR A 294 -20.69 14.97 7.54
CA TYR A 294 -19.90 16.12 7.11
C TYR A 294 -18.45 15.98 7.55
N ALA A 295 -17.53 16.33 6.66
CA ALA A 295 -16.10 16.39 6.96
C ALA A 295 -15.56 17.78 6.64
N TYR A 296 -14.95 18.43 7.63
CA TYR A 296 -14.31 19.74 7.50
C TYR A 296 -12.79 19.55 7.59
N LEU A 297 -12.12 19.78 6.49
CA LEU A 297 -10.67 19.70 6.37
C LEU A 297 -10.12 21.13 6.45
N THR A 298 -9.55 21.50 7.60
CA THR A 298 -9.10 22.88 7.81
C THR A 298 -7.60 23.03 7.61
N THR A 299 -7.19 24.18 7.10
CA THR A 299 -5.80 24.58 6.94
C THR A 299 -5.50 25.81 7.78
N LYS A 300 -4.23 26.10 8.04
CA LYS A 300 -3.84 27.30 8.80
C LYS A 300 -4.24 28.55 8.01
N PRO A 301 -4.85 29.56 8.65
CA PRO A 301 -5.23 30.81 7.98
C PRO A 301 -4.01 31.46 7.30
N ARG A 302 -4.20 31.91 6.08
CA ARG A 302 -3.18 32.60 5.25
C ARG A 302 -1.87 31.81 5.03
N ALA A 303 -1.88 30.49 5.26
CA ALA A 303 -0.71 29.67 4.99
C ALA A 303 -0.61 29.34 3.50
N LYS A 304 0.58 29.50 2.91
CA LYS A 304 0.86 28.93 1.59
C LYS A 304 0.98 27.42 1.72
N LEU A 305 0.07 26.70 1.11
CA LEU A 305 0.13 25.24 1.01
C LEU A 305 1.22 24.83 0.02
N THR A 306 1.85 23.69 0.29
CA THR A 306 2.72 23.08 -0.72
C THR A 306 1.86 22.59 -1.89
N PRO A 307 2.37 22.59 -3.15
CA PRO A 307 1.62 22.09 -4.31
C PRO A 307 1.07 20.66 -4.09
N LEU A 308 1.83 19.85 -3.36
CA LEU A 308 1.47 18.48 -2.99
C LEU A 308 0.27 18.43 -2.01
N ALA A 309 0.27 19.29 -0.99
CA ALA A 309 -0.84 19.39 -0.03
C ALA A 309 -2.11 19.91 -0.71
N GLU A 310 -1.98 20.92 -1.56
CA GLU A 310 -3.09 21.47 -2.33
C GLU A 310 -3.74 20.41 -3.24
N LYS A 311 -2.91 19.63 -3.96
CA LYS A 311 -3.38 18.54 -4.82
C LYS A 311 -4.15 17.49 -4.01
N ARG A 312 -3.61 17.05 -2.85
CA ARG A 312 -4.29 16.09 -1.96
C ARG A 312 -5.64 16.58 -1.47
N LEU A 313 -5.70 17.82 -0.98
CA LEU A 313 -6.95 18.41 -0.46
C LEU A 313 -7.98 18.61 -1.56
N ARG A 314 -7.57 19.02 -2.77
CA ARG A 314 -8.44 19.14 -3.94
C ARG A 314 -9.07 17.80 -4.32
N VAL A 315 -8.26 16.73 -4.36
CA VAL A 315 -8.75 15.37 -4.61
C VAL A 315 -9.83 14.97 -3.59
N LEU A 316 -9.57 15.17 -2.30
CA LEU A 316 -10.55 14.82 -1.26
C LEU A 316 -11.83 15.67 -1.31
N GLY A 317 -11.71 16.96 -1.61
CA GLY A 317 -12.85 17.86 -1.77
C GLY A 317 -13.74 17.50 -2.96
N SER A 318 -13.19 16.88 -4.01
CA SER A 318 -13.95 16.45 -5.19
C SER A 318 -14.56 15.04 -5.06
N LEU A 319 -14.30 14.30 -3.97
CA LEU A 319 -14.82 12.96 -3.76
C LEU A 319 -16.25 12.97 -3.23
N ASP A 320 -17.21 13.17 -4.11
CA ASP A 320 -18.64 13.13 -3.79
C ASP A 320 -19.25 11.72 -3.89
N THR A 321 -18.49 10.73 -4.38
CA THR A 321 -18.94 9.36 -4.57
C THR A 321 -18.39 8.41 -3.51
N LEU A 322 -19.19 7.42 -3.13
CA LEU A 322 -18.75 6.29 -2.31
C LEU A 322 -17.95 5.31 -3.16
N GLY A 323 -16.94 4.67 -2.56
CA GLY A 323 -16.12 3.67 -3.26
C GLY A 323 -14.93 4.23 -4.03
N ALA A 324 -14.63 5.52 -3.87
CA ALA A 324 -13.46 6.16 -4.50
C ALA A 324 -12.12 5.72 -3.91
N GLY A 325 -12.10 4.83 -2.91
CA GLY A 325 -10.87 4.38 -2.25
C GLY A 325 -9.85 3.78 -3.21
N PHE A 326 -10.29 3.01 -4.19
CA PHE A 326 -9.40 2.40 -5.19
C PHE A 326 -8.79 3.45 -6.14
N THR A 327 -9.60 4.39 -6.62
CA THR A 327 -9.12 5.53 -7.43
C THR A 327 -8.16 6.40 -6.64
N LEU A 328 -8.45 6.61 -5.35
CA LEU A 328 -7.61 7.38 -4.45
C LEU A 328 -6.27 6.71 -4.19
N ALA A 329 -6.24 5.38 -4.02
CA ALA A 329 -5.00 4.65 -3.83
C ALA A 329 -4.06 4.80 -5.04
N SER A 330 -4.60 4.76 -6.26
CA SER A 330 -3.84 5.03 -7.48
C SER A 330 -3.34 6.47 -7.52
N GLN A 331 -4.18 7.44 -7.15
CA GLN A 331 -3.79 8.85 -7.08
C GLN A 331 -2.76 9.14 -5.96
N ASP A 332 -2.84 8.47 -4.81
CA ASP A 332 -1.84 8.61 -3.75
C ASP A 332 -0.47 8.09 -4.21
N MET A 333 -0.45 7.00 -4.98
CA MET A 333 0.78 6.50 -5.61
C MET A 333 1.36 7.49 -6.62
N ASP A 334 0.53 8.10 -7.46
CA ASP A 334 0.95 9.14 -8.42
C ASP A 334 1.47 10.40 -7.71
N ILE A 335 0.88 10.76 -6.57
CA ILE A 335 1.25 11.93 -5.78
C ILE A 335 2.54 11.70 -5.00
N ARG A 336 2.73 10.53 -4.39
CA ARG A 336 3.93 10.19 -3.60
C ARG A 336 5.10 9.73 -4.45
N GLY A 337 4.83 9.33 -5.70
CA GLY A 337 5.73 8.48 -6.45
C GLY A 337 5.68 7.06 -5.87
N ALA A 338 5.60 6.05 -6.71
CA ALA A 338 5.39 4.64 -6.35
C ALA A 338 6.42 4.03 -5.36
N GLY A 339 7.44 4.82 -4.97
CA GLY A 339 8.60 4.39 -4.20
C GLY A 339 8.38 4.08 -2.72
N ASN A 340 7.31 4.57 -2.08
CA ASN A 340 7.17 4.48 -0.61
C ASN A 340 6.32 3.29 -0.11
N LEU A 341 5.68 2.53 -0.98
CA LEU A 341 4.77 1.44 -0.57
C LEU A 341 5.47 0.10 -0.29
N LEU A 342 6.65 -0.10 -0.83
CA LEU A 342 7.35 -1.40 -0.82
C LEU A 342 8.71 -1.39 -0.07
N GLY A 343 9.04 -0.32 0.65
CA GLY A 343 10.32 -0.15 1.35
C GLY A 343 11.40 0.51 0.47
N GLU A 344 12.44 1.04 1.10
CA GLU A 344 13.47 1.84 0.42
C GLU A 344 14.25 1.06 -0.65
N GLU A 345 14.50 -0.23 -0.45
CA GLU A 345 15.22 -1.09 -1.40
C GLU A 345 14.39 -1.41 -2.66
N GLN A 346 13.06 -1.57 -2.51
CA GLN A 346 12.16 -1.85 -3.63
C GLN A 346 11.72 -0.58 -4.37
N SER A 347 11.75 0.56 -3.69
CA SER A 347 11.39 1.86 -4.26
C SER A 347 12.37 2.34 -5.34
N GLY A 348 13.64 1.95 -5.26
CA GLY A 348 14.65 2.24 -6.27
C GLY A 348 14.31 1.58 -7.62
N GLN A 349 13.95 0.32 -7.61
CA GLN A 349 13.61 -0.44 -8.84
C GLN A 349 12.32 0.07 -9.52
N MET A 350 11.33 0.48 -8.74
CA MET A 350 10.10 1.06 -9.29
C MET A 350 10.30 2.44 -9.92
N ARG A 351 11.21 3.26 -9.38
CA ARG A 351 11.58 4.55 -9.99
C ARG A 351 12.25 4.40 -11.34
N ASP A 352 13.06 3.35 -11.48
CA ASP A 352 13.91 3.17 -12.65
C ASP A 352 13.16 2.53 -13.83
N VAL A 353 12.15 1.71 -13.55
CA VAL A 353 11.47 0.87 -14.57
C VAL A 353 10.03 1.30 -14.79
N GLY A 354 9.48 2.14 -13.94
CA GLY A 354 8.05 2.44 -13.88
C GLY A 354 7.27 1.33 -13.15
N PHE A 355 6.21 1.75 -12.46
CA PHE A 355 5.42 0.86 -11.60
C PHE A 355 4.82 -0.34 -12.35
N GLU A 356 4.32 -0.09 -13.56
CA GLU A 356 3.64 -1.10 -14.38
C GLU A 356 4.60 -2.20 -14.88
N MET A 357 5.84 -1.83 -15.20
CA MET A 357 6.86 -2.80 -15.60
C MET A 357 7.40 -3.62 -14.42
N TYR A 358 7.53 -3.01 -13.24
CA TYR A 358 7.86 -3.72 -12.00
C TYR A 358 6.80 -4.76 -11.67
N GLN A 359 5.53 -4.42 -11.82
CA GLN A 359 4.41 -5.33 -11.61
C GLN A 359 4.44 -6.52 -12.56
N SER A 360 4.67 -6.29 -13.85
CA SER A 360 4.80 -7.37 -14.84
C SER A 360 5.92 -8.35 -14.47
N MET A 361 7.06 -7.84 -14.00
CA MET A 361 8.16 -8.67 -13.52
C MET A 361 7.79 -9.50 -12.28
N LEU A 362 7.01 -8.91 -11.36
CA LEU A 362 6.55 -9.58 -10.15
C LEU A 362 5.53 -10.68 -10.48
N GLU A 363 4.59 -10.44 -11.38
CA GLU A 363 3.64 -11.44 -11.86
C GLU A 363 4.31 -12.62 -12.55
N GLU A 364 5.33 -12.35 -13.37
CA GLU A 364 6.13 -13.40 -14.02
C GLU A 364 6.91 -14.24 -13.00
N ALA A 365 7.52 -13.60 -12.00
CA ALA A 365 8.21 -14.30 -10.93
C ALA A 365 7.25 -15.19 -10.11
N ILE A 366 6.07 -14.69 -9.78
CA ILE A 366 5.02 -15.43 -9.08
C ILE A 366 4.51 -16.60 -9.93
N ALA A 367 4.32 -16.39 -11.23
CA ALA A 367 3.89 -17.46 -12.15
C ALA A 367 4.93 -18.60 -12.22
N LYS A 368 6.22 -18.29 -12.26
CA LYS A 368 7.31 -19.27 -12.23
C LYS A 368 7.37 -20.05 -10.91
N ILE A 369 7.18 -19.37 -9.78
CA ILE A 369 7.11 -20.01 -8.46
C ILE A 369 5.92 -20.98 -8.38
N LYS A 370 4.76 -20.61 -8.92
CA LYS A 370 3.56 -21.46 -8.93
C LYS A 370 3.66 -22.65 -9.88
N ALA A 371 4.36 -22.50 -11.00
CA ALA A 371 4.58 -23.59 -11.97
C ALA A 371 5.54 -24.67 -11.44
N GLY A 372 6.15 -24.49 -10.25
CA GLY A 372 7.11 -25.43 -9.69
C GLY A 372 8.46 -25.41 -10.42
N GLU A 373 8.71 -24.41 -11.27
CA GLU A 373 9.95 -24.30 -12.07
C GLU A 373 11.18 -23.85 -11.25
N MET A 374 11.06 -23.78 -9.92
CA MET A 374 12.19 -23.48 -9.02
C MET A 374 13.00 -24.70 -8.57
N GLU A 375 12.65 -25.91 -8.97
CA GLU A 375 13.52 -27.08 -8.73
C GLU A 375 14.67 -27.14 -9.75
N GLY A 376 15.62 -26.23 -9.69
CA GLY A 376 16.76 -26.26 -10.61
C GLY A 376 17.62 -25.01 -10.65
N LEU A 377 17.36 -24.04 -9.81
CA LEU A 377 18.28 -22.90 -9.63
C LEU A 377 19.49 -23.37 -8.82
N SER A 378 20.41 -24.06 -9.50
CA SER A 378 21.83 -24.12 -9.06
C SER A 378 22.33 -22.66 -9.04
N GLU A 379 23.18 -22.31 -8.09
CA GLU A 379 23.80 -21.00 -7.85
C GLU A 379 24.51 -20.34 -9.07
N ALA A 380 24.40 -20.92 -10.29
CA ALA A 380 25.07 -20.49 -11.50
C ALA A 380 24.23 -19.62 -12.46
N ASP A 381 22.91 -19.53 -12.30
CA ASP A 381 22.02 -18.72 -13.17
C ASP A 381 21.15 -17.74 -12.38
N GLU A 382 21.75 -16.91 -11.52
CA GLU A 382 21.12 -15.67 -11.08
C GLU A 382 20.88 -14.79 -12.32
N GLN A 383 19.64 -14.74 -12.79
CA GLN A 383 19.20 -13.82 -13.86
C GLN A 383 19.22 -12.39 -13.34
N TRP A 384 20.42 -11.81 -13.22
CA TRP A 384 20.58 -10.41 -12.87
C TRP A 384 20.08 -9.50 -14.00
N ALA A 385 19.47 -8.38 -13.65
CA ALA A 385 19.02 -7.36 -14.58
C ALA A 385 19.76 -6.05 -14.33
N PRO A 386 20.25 -5.37 -15.40
CA PRO A 386 20.88 -4.07 -15.27
C PRO A 386 19.93 -3.03 -14.66
N GLN A 387 20.42 -2.25 -13.69
CA GLN A 387 19.76 -1.08 -13.13
C GLN A 387 20.22 0.17 -13.88
N ILE A 388 19.28 0.94 -14.43
CA ILE A 388 19.55 2.16 -15.19
C ILE A 388 18.78 3.31 -14.56
N ASN A 389 19.51 4.29 -14.03
CA ASN A 389 18.95 5.49 -13.41
C ASN A 389 19.45 6.75 -14.12
N LEU A 390 18.65 7.31 -14.99
CA LEU A 390 18.96 8.53 -15.74
C LEU A 390 18.16 9.75 -15.27
N GLY A 391 17.19 9.55 -14.35
CA GLY A 391 16.31 10.63 -13.88
C GLY A 391 15.46 11.23 -14.99
N VAL A 392 15.05 10.41 -15.96
CA VAL A 392 14.19 10.82 -17.09
C VAL A 392 12.86 10.07 -17.04
N PRO A 393 11.74 10.69 -17.46
CA PRO A 393 10.45 10.00 -17.47
C PRO A 393 10.41 8.89 -18.54
N VAL A 394 10.17 7.67 -18.11
CA VAL A 394 10.13 6.44 -18.94
C VAL A 394 8.79 5.76 -18.75
N LEU A 395 7.75 6.23 -19.44
CA LEU A 395 6.39 5.71 -19.30
C LEU A 395 5.62 5.80 -20.64
N ILE A 396 4.57 4.98 -20.75
CA ILE A 396 3.53 5.12 -21.78
C ILE A 396 2.43 6.00 -21.18
N PRO A 397 2.26 7.26 -21.64
CA PRO A 397 1.27 8.17 -21.09
C PRO A 397 -0.16 7.62 -21.21
N GLU A 398 -0.98 7.82 -20.20
CA GLU A 398 -2.40 7.45 -20.22
C GLU A 398 -3.16 8.17 -21.33
N ALA A 399 -2.81 9.40 -21.62
CA ALA A 399 -3.37 10.15 -22.76
C ALA A 399 -3.05 9.51 -24.12
N TYR A 400 -1.99 8.71 -24.23
CA TYR A 400 -1.61 8.01 -25.45
C TYR A 400 -2.24 6.63 -25.57
N VAL A 401 -2.28 5.86 -24.48
CA VAL A 401 -2.95 4.56 -24.37
C VAL A 401 -3.84 4.59 -23.13
N PRO A 402 -5.12 4.95 -23.25
CA PRO A 402 -6.00 5.12 -22.08
C PRO A 402 -6.32 3.82 -21.36
N ASP A 403 -6.41 2.70 -22.08
CA ASP A 403 -6.72 1.39 -21.54
C ASP A 403 -5.52 0.82 -20.77
N LEU A 404 -5.71 0.55 -19.49
CA LEU A 404 -4.65 0.05 -18.61
C LEU A 404 -4.19 -1.35 -19.00
N ASP A 405 -5.10 -2.26 -19.37
CA ASP A 405 -4.75 -3.64 -19.69
C ASP A 405 -3.96 -3.71 -21.00
N VAL A 406 -4.32 -2.88 -21.98
CA VAL A 406 -3.56 -2.71 -23.22
C VAL A 406 -2.17 -2.13 -22.91
N ARG A 407 -2.09 -1.12 -22.06
CA ARG A 407 -0.82 -0.49 -21.65
C ARG A 407 0.12 -1.48 -20.95
N LEU A 408 -0.41 -2.31 -20.03
CA LEU A 408 0.34 -3.38 -19.38
C LEU A 408 0.82 -4.45 -20.38
N GLY A 409 -0.03 -4.84 -21.34
CA GLY A 409 0.35 -5.75 -22.42
C GLY A 409 1.50 -5.22 -23.27
N LEU A 410 1.51 -3.92 -23.56
CA LEU A 410 2.59 -3.24 -24.28
C LEU A 410 3.90 -3.25 -23.48
N TYR A 411 3.86 -3.01 -22.17
CA TYR A 411 5.05 -3.09 -21.30
C TYR A 411 5.62 -4.52 -21.24
N ARG A 412 4.76 -5.55 -21.12
CA ARG A 412 5.21 -6.97 -21.15
C ARG A 412 5.94 -7.30 -22.43
N ARG A 413 5.39 -6.90 -23.57
CA ARG A 413 6.03 -7.12 -24.86
C ARG A 413 7.34 -6.35 -24.98
N LEU A 414 7.36 -5.09 -24.55
CA LEU A 414 8.56 -4.26 -24.60
C LEU A 414 9.71 -4.81 -23.75
N SER A 415 9.40 -5.43 -22.59
CA SER A 415 10.41 -6.04 -21.71
C SER A 415 11.16 -7.22 -22.35
N GLY A 416 10.52 -7.93 -23.28
CA GLY A 416 11.11 -9.04 -24.02
C GLY A 416 11.92 -8.63 -25.25
N LEU A 417 11.84 -7.35 -25.69
CA LEU A 417 12.52 -6.90 -26.90
C LEU A 417 14.01 -6.56 -26.59
N SER A 418 14.90 -7.11 -27.40
CA SER A 418 16.34 -6.93 -27.20
C SER A 418 17.06 -6.37 -28.43
N THR A 419 16.48 -6.46 -29.62
CA THR A 419 17.10 -6.04 -30.86
C THR A 419 16.52 -4.73 -31.40
N LYS A 420 17.31 -4.04 -32.22
CA LYS A 420 16.87 -2.81 -32.89
C LYS A 420 15.63 -3.03 -33.76
N VAL A 421 15.63 -4.14 -34.53
CA VAL A 421 14.56 -4.48 -35.46
C VAL A 421 13.23 -4.74 -34.73
N GLU A 422 13.27 -5.46 -33.59
CA GLU A 422 12.09 -5.70 -32.77
C GLU A 422 11.52 -4.41 -32.19
N LEU A 423 12.38 -3.50 -31.72
CA LEU A 423 11.95 -2.19 -31.19
C LEU A 423 11.37 -1.27 -32.28
N GLU A 424 11.94 -1.30 -33.48
CA GLU A 424 11.40 -0.55 -34.64
C GLU A 424 10.03 -1.12 -35.09
N GLY A 425 9.88 -2.44 -35.08
CA GLY A 425 8.59 -3.11 -35.34
C GLY A 425 7.55 -2.74 -34.29
N PHE A 426 7.93 -2.74 -33.03
CA PHE A 426 7.05 -2.32 -31.93
C PHE A 426 6.66 -0.84 -32.04
N ALA A 427 7.59 0.04 -32.40
CA ALA A 427 7.32 1.44 -32.64
C ALA A 427 6.33 1.66 -33.79
N ALA A 428 6.50 0.92 -34.89
CA ALA A 428 5.58 0.98 -36.04
C ALA A 428 4.15 0.55 -35.65
N GLU A 429 4.01 -0.52 -34.87
CA GLU A 429 2.71 -0.97 -34.35
C GLU A 429 2.06 0.10 -33.44
N LEU A 430 2.83 0.72 -32.55
CA LEU A 430 2.30 1.78 -31.68
C LEU A 430 1.81 2.99 -32.50
N ILE A 431 2.54 3.35 -33.55
CA ILE A 431 2.16 4.47 -34.44
C ILE A 431 0.86 4.12 -35.18
N ASP A 432 0.74 2.90 -35.68
CA ASP A 432 -0.44 2.42 -36.40
C ASP A 432 -1.70 2.40 -35.52
N ARG A 433 -1.57 1.94 -34.29
CA ARG A 433 -2.70 1.76 -33.36
C ARG A 433 -3.10 3.03 -32.61
N PHE A 434 -2.12 3.87 -32.21
CA PHE A 434 -2.34 4.95 -31.26
C PHE A 434 -1.85 6.32 -31.78
N GLY A 435 -1.29 6.36 -32.98
CA GLY A 435 -0.80 7.58 -33.61
C GLY A 435 0.65 7.92 -33.24
N LYS A 436 1.04 9.18 -33.45
CA LYS A 436 2.44 9.63 -33.28
C LYS A 436 2.97 9.37 -31.87
N LEU A 437 4.15 8.76 -31.78
CA LEU A 437 4.81 8.42 -30.51
C LEU A 437 5.10 9.66 -29.65
N PRO A 438 4.67 9.71 -28.39
CA PRO A 438 5.09 10.70 -27.41
C PRO A 438 6.60 10.61 -27.13
N LYS A 439 7.15 11.69 -26.59
CA LYS A 439 8.59 11.73 -26.22
C LYS A 439 8.93 10.68 -25.16
N GLU A 440 8.05 10.47 -24.20
CA GLU A 440 8.19 9.54 -23.09
C GLU A 440 8.30 8.08 -23.58
N VAL A 441 7.49 7.71 -24.59
CA VAL A 441 7.52 6.37 -25.22
C VAL A 441 8.81 6.17 -26.01
N ASN A 442 9.27 7.19 -26.74
CA ASN A 442 10.55 7.14 -27.43
C ASN A 442 11.71 6.97 -26.42
N THR A 443 11.67 7.70 -25.32
CA THR A 443 12.64 7.59 -24.23
C THR A 443 12.63 6.19 -23.62
N LEU A 444 11.46 5.64 -23.34
CA LEU A 444 11.29 4.29 -22.80
C LEU A 444 11.94 3.23 -23.73
N MET A 445 11.69 3.29 -25.05
CA MET A 445 12.30 2.36 -26.01
C MET A 445 13.83 2.48 -26.05
N LEU A 446 14.38 3.71 -25.93
CA LEU A 446 15.82 3.91 -25.84
C LEU A 446 16.41 3.33 -24.55
N VAL A 447 15.73 3.48 -23.41
CA VAL A 447 16.16 2.91 -22.13
C VAL A 447 16.14 1.38 -22.18
N VAL A 448 15.12 0.75 -22.79
CA VAL A 448 15.10 -0.71 -23.01
C VAL A 448 16.30 -1.15 -23.85
N ARG A 449 16.65 -0.40 -24.88
CA ARG A 449 17.84 -0.67 -25.71
C ARG A 449 19.14 -0.52 -24.92
N ILE A 450 19.25 0.53 -24.08
CA ILE A 450 20.40 0.72 -23.18
C ILE A 450 20.51 -0.49 -22.23
N LYS A 451 19.38 -0.96 -21.67
CA LYS A 451 19.33 -2.10 -20.77
C LYS A 451 19.86 -3.38 -21.43
N ALA A 452 19.43 -3.65 -22.65
CA ALA A 452 19.94 -4.81 -23.40
C ALA A 452 21.47 -4.72 -23.64
N MET A 453 21.99 -3.53 -23.95
CA MET A 453 23.43 -3.30 -24.09
C MET A 453 24.18 -3.43 -22.77
N CYS A 454 23.65 -2.89 -21.68
CA CYS A 454 24.21 -3.03 -20.33
C CYS A 454 24.31 -4.49 -19.91
N LYS A 455 23.24 -5.30 -20.14
CA LYS A 455 23.25 -6.74 -19.86
C LYS A 455 24.38 -7.43 -20.63
N ARG A 456 24.54 -7.10 -21.91
CA ARG A 456 25.57 -7.66 -22.77
C ARG A 456 26.98 -7.25 -22.36
N ALA A 457 27.14 -6.01 -21.87
CA ALA A 457 28.41 -5.47 -21.37
C ALA A 457 28.73 -5.90 -19.92
N GLY A 458 27.85 -6.64 -19.25
CA GLY A 458 28.02 -6.99 -17.83
C GLY A 458 27.89 -5.79 -16.87
N ILE A 459 27.20 -4.73 -17.26
CA ILE A 459 26.96 -3.55 -16.44
C ILE A 459 25.76 -3.82 -15.53
N ALA A 460 26.01 -3.96 -14.23
CA ALA A 460 24.95 -4.17 -13.23
C ALA A 460 24.20 -2.87 -12.91
N LYS A 461 24.93 -1.74 -12.87
CA LYS A 461 24.32 -0.45 -12.56
C LYS A 461 24.90 0.68 -13.41
N LEU A 462 24.03 1.54 -13.96
CA LEU A 462 24.37 2.73 -14.72
C LEU A 462 23.56 3.91 -14.19
N ASP A 463 24.20 4.77 -13.42
CA ASP A 463 23.61 5.98 -12.88
C ASP A 463 24.07 7.19 -13.71
N GLY A 464 23.15 7.93 -14.34
CA GLY A 464 23.45 9.10 -15.14
C GLY A 464 22.85 10.37 -14.53
N GLY A 465 23.64 11.43 -14.50
CA GLY A 465 23.24 12.73 -13.96
C GLY A 465 23.85 13.90 -14.79
N PRO A 466 23.62 15.17 -14.38
CA PRO A 466 24.13 16.33 -15.12
C PRO A 466 25.65 16.36 -15.31
N LYS A 467 26.40 15.69 -14.42
CA LYS A 467 27.87 15.66 -14.42
C LYS A 467 28.47 14.42 -15.13
N GLY A 468 27.63 13.59 -15.77
CA GLY A 468 28.04 12.37 -16.46
C GLY A 468 27.41 11.11 -15.87
N ALA A 469 28.13 9.97 -15.95
CA ALA A 469 27.61 8.68 -15.50
C ALA A 469 28.58 7.94 -14.58
N THR A 470 28.00 7.08 -13.72
CA THR A 470 28.73 6.10 -12.92
C THR A 470 28.28 4.71 -13.32
N ILE A 471 29.24 3.81 -13.55
CA ILE A 471 29.03 2.47 -14.05
C ILE A 471 29.58 1.49 -13.03
N GLN A 472 28.80 0.45 -12.68
CA GLN A 472 29.23 -0.66 -11.86
C GLN A 472 28.97 -1.96 -12.61
N PHE A 473 29.97 -2.86 -12.63
CA PHE A 473 29.86 -4.15 -13.29
C PHE A 473 29.31 -5.22 -12.36
N HIS A 474 28.71 -6.23 -12.96
CA HIS A 474 28.19 -7.39 -12.24
C HIS A 474 29.34 -8.17 -11.61
N ASN A 475 29.23 -8.48 -10.31
CA ASN A 475 30.27 -9.11 -9.50
C ASN A 475 31.62 -8.38 -9.56
N ASP A 476 31.58 -7.04 -9.77
CA ASP A 476 32.76 -6.17 -9.92
C ASP A 476 33.79 -6.67 -10.99
N LYS A 477 33.30 -7.42 -12.00
CA LYS A 477 34.15 -7.99 -13.06
C LYS A 477 33.64 -7.56 -14.43
N PHE A 478 34.52 -7.06 -15.27
CA PHE A 478 34.25 -6.84 -16.69
C PHE A 478 34.80 -7.99 -17.54
N VAL A 479 34.01 -8.49 -18.48
CA VAL A 479 34.32 -9.67 -19.31
C VAL A 479 35.58 -9.48 -20.17
N SER A 480 35.89 -8.24 -20.56
CA SER A 480 37.04 -7.86 -21.37
C SER A 480 37.91 -6.81 -20.68
N PRO A 481 38.82 -7.17 -19.75
CA PRO A 481 39.70 -6.20 -19.07
C PRO A 481 40.49 -5.31 -20.02
N GLU A 482 41.02 -5.88 -21.11
CA GLU A 482 41.75 -5.13 -22.16
C GLU A 482 40.85 -4.11 -22.86
N GLY A 483 39.59 -4.50 -23.18
CA GLY A 483 38.61 -3.61 -23.75
C GLY A 483 38.18 -2.48 -22.79
N LEU A 484 38.23 -2.73 -21.47
CA LEU A 484 37.97 -1.71 -20.47
C LEU A 484 39.10 -0.66 -20.43
N VAL A 485 40.36 -1.11 -20.48
CA VAL A 485 41.50 -0.21 -20.55
C VAL A 485 41.42 0.65 -21.81
N GLN A 486 41.11 0.03 -22.96
CA GLN A 486 40.92 0.73 -24.23
C GLN A 486 39.80 1.78 -24.13
N PHE A 487 38.61 1.40 -23.58
CA PHE A 487 37.51 2.33 -23.36
C PHE A 487 37.92 3.54 -22.50
N ILE A 488 38.66 3.33 -21.41
CA ILE A 488 39.14 4.41 -20.54
C ILE A 488 40.10 5.34 -21.27
N GLN A 489 41.02 4.78 -22.08
CA GLN A 489 41.96 5.57 -22.89
C GLN A 489 41.23 6.42 -23.93
N ASP A 490 40.26 5.84 -24.64
CA ASP A 490 39.46 6.53 -25.66
C ASP A 490 38.66 7.70 -25.10
N GLN A 491 38.34 7.66 -23.79
CA GLN A 491 37.66 8.78 -23.11
C GLN A 491 38.60 9.98 -22.80
N ARG A 492 39.86 9.95 -23.16
CA ARG A 492 40.84 11.04 -23.04
C ARG A 492 40.85 11.72 -21.66
N GLY A 493 40.87 10.92 -20.57
CA GLY A 493 40.94 11.38 -19.20
C GLY A 493 39.60 11.76 -18.56
N LEU A 494 38.48 11.66 -19.30
CA LEU A 494 37.15 11.91 -18.80
C LEU A 494 36.56 10.71 -18.06
N ALA A 495 37.09 9.51 -18.26
CA ALA A 495 36.74 8.29 -17.51
C ALA A 495 37.83 7.96 -16.48
N LYS A 496 37.40 7.65 -15.25
CA LYS A 496 38.29 7.24 -14.14
C LYS A 496 37.66 6.10 -13.36
N VAL A 497 38.52 5.19 -12.90
CA VAL A 497 38.12 4.13 -11.96
C VAL A 497 38.19 4.71 -10.54
N ARG A 498 37.13 4.53 -9.76
CA ARG A 498 37.04 4.94 -8.37
C ARG A 498 36.14 3.97 -7.61
N ASP A 499 36.61 3.39 -6.51
CA ASP A 499 35.85 2.49 -5.65
C ASP A 499 35.11 1.37 -6.43
N ASN A 500 35.84 0.63 -7.29
CA ASN A 500 35.31 -0.41 -8.20
C ASN A 500 34.23 0.08 -9.20
N LYS A 501 34.08 1.39 -9.39
CA LYS A 501 33.15 2.01 -10.33
C LYS A 501 33.90 2.82 -11.37
N ILE A 502 33.34 2.89 -12.55
CA ILE A 502 33.85 3.82 -13.58
C ILE A 502 33.01 5.08 -13.54
N VAL A 503 33.67 6.20 -13.33
CA VAL A 503 33.05 7.54 -13.38
C VAL A 503 33.44 8.19 -14.69
N VAL A 504 32.44 8.44 -15.55
CA VAL A 504 32.61 9.14 -16.83
C VAL A 504 32.08 10.57 -16.67
N LYS A 505 32.96 11.55 -16.69
CA LYS A 505 32.58 12.97 -16.58
C LYS A 505 32.08 13.50 -17.93
N ARG A 506 30.88 14.06 -17.93
CA ARG A 506 30.25 14.72 -19.08
C ARG A 506 29.36 15.87 -18.59
N ASP A 507 29.15 16.88 -19.41
CA ASP A 507 28.18 17.94 -19.14
C ASP A 507 26.88 17.61 -19.90
N TRP A 508 25.94 16.95 -19.19
CA TRP A 508 24.64 16.55 -19.73
C TRP A 508 23.55 17.50 -19.24
N ARG A 509 23.28 18.53 -20.03
CA ARG A 509 22.36 19.62 -19.66
C ARG A 509 20.89 19.26 -19.86
N SER A 510 20.59 18.33 -20.75
CA SER A 510 19.24 17.91 -21.09
C SER A 510 19.03 16.40 -20.87
N ASP A 511 17.77 15.99 -20.76
CA ASP A 511 17.42 14.57 -20.68
C ASP A 511 17.85 13.82 -21.96
N GLY A 512 17.80 14.48 -23.11
CA GLY A 512 18.31 13.94 -24.37
C GLY A 512 19.82 13.67 -24.33
N ASP A 513 20.61 14.52 -23.67
CA ASP A 513 22.05 14.32 -23.53
C ASP A 513 22.38 13.15 -22.62
N LYS A 514 21.62 13.00 -21.50
CA LYS A 514 21.76 11.85 -20.58
C LYS A 514 21.49 10.53 -21.28
N ILE A 515 20.40 10.46 -22.07
CA ILE A 515 20.02 9.24 -22.79
C ILE A 515 21.04 8.90 -23.86
N LYS A 516 21.43 9.87 -24.70
CA LYS A 516 22.43 9.68 -25.76
C LYS A 516 23.79 9.31 -25.20
N GLY A 517 24.20 9.96 -24.11
CA GLY A 517 25.47 9.67 -23.44
C GLY A 517 25.49 8.28 -22.79
N ALA A 518 24.44 7.90 -22.08
CA ALA A 518 24.29 6.57 -21.49
C ALA A 518 24.27 5.48 -22.59
N PHE A 519 23.58 5.73 -23.70
CA PHE A 519 23.53 4.83 -24.84
C PHE A 519 24.91 4.63 -25.46
N ALA A 520 25.66 5.71 -25.69
CA ALA A 520 27.02 5.62 -26.26
C ALA A 520 27.95 4.81 -25.36
N ILE A 521 27.93 5.08 -24.05
CA ILE A 521 28.74 4.34 -23.07
C ILE A 521 28.39 2.84 -23.07
N ALA A 522 27.10 2.50 -22.99
CA ALA A 522 26.66 1.11 -22.95
C ALA A 522 26.98 0.36 -24.25
N ARG A 523 26.86 1.04 -25.41
CA ARG A 523 27.20 0.50 -26.72
C ARG A 523 28.69 0.22 -26.82
N ASP A 524 29.54 1.20 -26.53
CA ASP A 524 30.98 1.10 -26.67
C ASP A 524 31.53 -0.04 -25.80
N LEU A 525 31.06 -0.18 -24.55
CA LEU A 525 31.43 -1.28 -23.68
C LEU A 525 30.92 -2.65 -24.18
N ALA A 526 29.70 -2.71 -24.75
CA ALA A 526 29.16 -3.95 -25.32
C ALA A 526 29.95 -4.37 -26.59
N GLU A 527 30.40 -3.44 -27.41
CA GLU A 527 31.20 -3.74 -28.60
C GLU A 527 32.54 -4.38 -28.26
N HIS A 528 33.21 -3.97 -27.18
CA HIS A 528 34.43 -4.61 -26.69
C HIS A 528 34.22 -6.08 -26.25
N VAL A 529 33.06 -6.38 -25.62
CA VAL A 529 32.70 -7.75 -25.26
C VAL A 529 32.44 -8.61 -26.50
N ILE A 530 31.71 -8.07 -27.49
CA ILE A 530 31.41 -8.75 -28.76
C ILE A 530 32.69 -9.06 -29.54
N ALA A 531 33.62 -8.10 -29.59
CA ALA A 531 34.89 -8.29 -30.27
C ALA A 531 35.69 -9.46 -29.66
N LYS A 532 35.73 -9.55 -28.33
CA LYS A 532 36.40 -10.65 -27.62
C LYS A 532 35.72 -12.00 -27.85
N GLU A 533 34.39 -12.05 -27.84
CA GLU A 533 33.64 -13.28 -28.15
C GLU A 533 33.91 -13.79 -29.58
N LYS A 534 33.96 -12.88 -30.56
CA LYS A 534 34.32 -13.21 -31.94
C LYS A 534 35.75 -13.77 -32.07
N GLN A 535 36.71 -13.18 -31.35
CA GLN A 535 38.08 -13.67 -31.30
C GLN A 535 38.18 -15.08 -30.70
N LYS A 536 37.46 -15.31 -29.57
CA LYS A 536 37.41 -16.67 -28.96
C LYS A 536 36.78 -17.71 -29.89
N LYS A 537 35.69 -17.38 -30.58
CA LYS A 537 35.07 -18.30 -31.54
C LYS A 537 35.99 -18.60 -32.74
N LYS A 538 36.73 -17.58 -33.24
CA LYS A 538 37.68 -17.76 -34.33
C LYS A 538 38.89 -18.65 -33.90
N ALA A 539 39.40 -18.45 -32.69
CA ALA A 539 40.47 -19.30 -32.12
C ALA A 539 40.01 -20.75 -31.90
N ALA A 540 38.77 -20.97 -31.42
CA ALA A 540 38.19 -22.30 -31.26
C ALA A 540 37.95 -23.03 -32.60
N SER A 541 37.54 -22.28 -33.65
CA SER A 541 37.35 -22.81 -35.02
C SER A 541 38.66 -23.08 -35.77
N THR A 542 39.78 -22.54 -35.33
CA THR A 542 41.11 -22.79 -35.91
C THR A 542 41.86 -23.91 -35.18
N ALA A 543 41.38 -24.32 -34.00
CA ALA A 543 41.94 -25.41 -33.17
C ALA A 543 41.15 -26.73 -33.28
N ALA A 544 40.03 -26.76 -34.01
CA ALA A 544 39.24 -27.91 -34.41
C ALA A 544 39.50 -28.24 -35.89
#